data_dcdc97d8e740e88af798bc36ec9f3041
#
_entry.id   dcdc97d8e740e88af798bc36ec9f3041
#
_cell.length_a   1.000
_cell.length_b   1.000
_cell.length_c   1.000
_cell.angle_alpha   90.00
_cell.angle_beta   90.00
_cell.angle_gamma   90.00
#
_symmetry.space_group_name_H-M   'P 1'
#
loop_
_entity.id
_entity.type
_entity.pdbx_description
1 polymer ?
#
loop_
_entity_poly.entity_id
_entity_poly.type
_entity_poly.pdbx_seq_one_letter_code
_entity_poly.pdbx_strand_id
1 'polypeptide(L)'
;ALLNQDFDYLAQNHLNLILLIIGSLFFIFVFEKIRIPAALLSGTLFASGLLQITDLATYRLPDETVNFCLLILGSSVGCRFAEKTVKEIANNSLHSIVATTILVILGLITAYVATFFVDTNILTLILSFSPGGIYEVAVIAIAFDLDPDFVAFHHIIRLLFILFTVPIFLRFLERVKR
;
A
#
# COMPACT_ATOMS: atom_id res chain seq x y z
N ALA A 1 -34.56 -22.43 -5.23
CA ALA A 1 -33.47 -22.55 -4.23
C ALA A 1 -32.22 -21.79 -4.69
N LEU A 2 -31.76 -21.97 -5.94
CA LEU A 2 -30.54 -21.29 -6.46
C LEU A 2 -30.70 -19.75 -6.53
N LEU A 3 -31.85 -19.26 -6.99
CA LEU A 3 -32.12 -17.81 -7.07
C LEU A 3 -32.12 -17.12 -5.69
N ASN A 4 -32.58 -17.79 -4.63
CA ASN A 4 -32.50 -17.22 -3.28
C ASN A 4 -31.07 -17.16 -2.74
N GLN A 5 -30.21 -18.12 -3.06
CA GLN A 5 -28.81 -18.12 -2.66
C GLN A 5 -28.04 -16.96 -3.32
N ASP A 6 -28.32 -16.70 -4.61
CA ASP A 6 -27.69 -15.58 -5.31
C ASP A 6 -28.14 -14.21 -4.75
N PHE A 7 -29.41 -14.07 -4.37
CA PHE A 7 -29.93 -12.85 -3.73
C PHE A 7 -29.35 -12.63 -2.34
N ASP A 8 -29.24 -13.67 -1.52
CA ASP A 8 -28.64 -13.58 -0.18
C ASP A 8 -27.14 -13.24 -0.27
N TYR A 9 -26.42 -13.84 -1.23
CA TYR A 9 -25.00 -13.53 -1.47
C TYR A 9 -24.80 -12.09 -1.93
N LEU A 10 -25.61 -11.58 -2.84
CA LEU A 10 -25.53 -10.19 -3.31
C LEU A 10 -25.89 -9.21 -2.20
N ALA A 11 -26.93 -9.48 -1.41
CA ALA A 11 -27.33 -8.63 -0.29
C ALA A 11 -26.24 -8.56 0.78
N GLN A 12 -25.61 -9.70 1.11
CA GLN A 12 -24.53 -9.76 2.07
C GLN A 12 -23.27 -9.01 1.58
N ASN A 13 -23.00 -9.10 0.28
CA ASN A 13 -21.89 -8.41 -0.34
C ASN A 13 -22.06 -6.88 -0.31
N HIS A 14 -23.27 -6.38 -0.58
CA HIS A 14 -23.59 -4.96 -0.46
C HIS A 14 -23.52 -4.46 0.99
N LEU A 15 -23.96 -5.25 1.95
CA LEU A 15 -23.92 -4.92 3.37
C LEU A 15 -22.46 -4.82 3.86
N ASN A 16 -21.60 -5.74 3.46
CA ASN A 16 -20.18 -5.73 3.76
C ASN A 16 -19.49 -4.49 3.18
N LEU A 17 -19.83 -4.10 1.95
CA LEU A 17 -19.32 -2.88 1.34
C LEU A 17 -19.72 -1.63 2.12
N ILE A 18 -20.99 -1.54 2.51
CA ILE A 18 -21.52 -0.42 3.31
C ILE A 18 -20.80 -0.35 4.67
N LEU A 19 -20.62 -1.49 5.34
CA LEU A 19 -19.88 -1.55 6.61
C LEU A 19 -18.42 -1.10 6.46
N LEU A 20 -17.75 -1.50 5.38
CA LEU A 20 -16.39 -1.05 5.07
C LEU A 20 -16.33 0.45 4.83
N ILE A 21 -17.28 1.02 4.10
CA ILE A 21 -17.34 2.47 3.84
C ILE A 21 -17.59 3.23 5.16
N ILE A 22 -18.58 2.82 5.95
CA ILE A 22 -18.91 3.48 7.22
C ILE A 22 -17.74 3.37 8.21
N GLY A 23 -17.16 2.18 8.33
CA GLY A 23 -15.99 1.95 9.17
C GLY A 23 -14.80 2.80 8.75
N SER A 24 -14.54 2.88 7.44
CA SER A 24 -13.48 3.73 6.90
C SER A 24 -13.70 5.21 7.22
N LEU A 25 -14.90 5.74 7.00
CA LEU A 25 -15.23 7.12 7.33
C LEU A 25 -15.09 7.41 8.82
N PHE A 26 -15.51 6.48 9.67
CA PHE A 26 -15.35 6.60 11.12
C PHE A 26 -13.88 6.69 11.53
N PHE A 27 -13.03 5.78 11.04
CA PHE A 27 -11.60 5.80 11.37
C PHE A 27 -10.85 6.96 10.75
N ILE A 28 -11.23 7.42 9.55
CA ILE A 28 -10.69 8.66 8.96
C ILE A 28 -10.97 9.84 9.90
N PHE A 29 -12.21 10.00 10.34
CA PHE A 29 -12.60 11.08 11.25
C PHE A 29 -11.83 11.01 12.59
N VAL A 30 -11.71 9.82 13.18
CA VAL A 30 -10.96 9.61 14.43
C VAL A 30 -9.48 9.96 14.24
N PHE A 31 -8.86 9.50 13.15
CA PHE A 31 -7.45 9.71 12.88
C PHE A 31 -7.13 11.16 12.54
N GLU A 32 -8.04 11.85 11.86
CA GLU A 32 -7.94 13.29 11.61
C GLU A 32 -8.01 14.09 12.93
N LYS A 33 -8.93 13.73 13.82
CA LYS A 33 -9.07 14.36 15.14
C LYS A 33 -7.86 14.16 16.04
N ILE A 34 -7.22 12.99 15.97
CA ILE A 34 -5.99 12.66 16.71
C ILE A 34 -4.74 13.25 16.00
N ARG A 35 -4.92 13.85 14.82
CA ARG A 35 -3.86 14.41 13.97
C ARG A 35 -2.84 13.35 13.51
N ILE A 36 -3.32 12.13 13.22
CA ILE A 36 -2.50 11.12 12.58
C ILE A 36 -2.22 11.55 11.13
N PRO A 37 -0.96 11.47 10.67
CA PRO A 37 -0.61 11.86 9.31
C PRO A 37 -1.31 10.96 8.30
N ALA A 38 -1.68 11.53 7.15
CA ALA A 38 -2.40 10.84 6.07
C ALA A 38 -3.64 10.05 6.57
N ALA A 39 -4.47 10.69 7.40
CA ALA A 39 -5.65 10.08 8.04
C ALA A 39 -6.56 9.33 7.05
N LEU A 40 -6.64 9.79 5.80
CA LEU A 40 -7.38 9.12 4.74
C LEU A 40 -6.82 7.70 4.47
N LEU A 41 -5.52 7.57 4.27
CA LEU A 41 -4.88 6.28 3.98
C LEU A 41 -4.80 5.39 5.22
N SER A 42 -4.35 5.95 6.36
CA SER A 42 -4.21 5.18 7.59
C SER A 42 -5.56 4.75 8.16
N GLY A 43 -6.57 5.62 8.08
CA GLY A 43 -7.91 5.33 8.57
C GLY A 43 -8.61 4.23 7.76
N THR A 44 -8.55 4.29 6.43
CA THR A 44 -9.13 3.26 5.56
C THR A 44 -8.43 1.92 5.70
N LEU A 45 -7.09 1.92 5.77
CA LEU A 45 -6.30 0.71 5.94
C LEU A 45 -6.61 0.03 7.29
N PHE A 46 -6.68 0.82 8.36
CA PHE A 46 -6.98 0.30 9.70
C PHE A 46 -8.41 -0.23 9.79
N ALA A 47 -9.40 0.51 9.23
CA ALA A 47 -10.79 0.08 9.19
C ALA A 47 -10.95 -1.23 8.43
N SER A 48 -10.38 -1.33 7.22
CA SER A 48 -10.45 -2.51 6.38
C SER A 48 -9.79 -3.71 7.07
N GLY A 49 -8.59 -3.53 7.62
CA GLY A 49 -7.87 -4.57 8.33
C GLY A 49 -8.63 -5.08 9.56
N LEU A 50 -9.18 -4.17 10.38
CA LEU A 50 -9.93 -4.53 11.58
C LEU A 50 -11.21 -5.30 11.24
N LEU A 51 -11.99 -4.82 10.25
CA LEU A 51 -13.24 -5.45 9.84
C LEU A 51 -13.02 -6.82 9.21
N GLN A 52 -11.91 -7.02 8.49
CA GLN A 52 -11.56 -8.31 7.91
C GLN A 52 -11.03 -9.30 8.95
N ILE A 53 -10.16 -8.87 9.88
CA ILE A 53 -9.65 -9.72 10.96
C ILE A 53 -10.76 -10.18 11.92
N THR A 54 -11.77 -9.34 12.12
CA THR A 54 -12.93 -9.67 12.97
C THR A 54 -14.04 -10.43 12.24
N ASP A 55 -13.85 -10.75 10.95
CA ASP A 55 -14.85 -11.39 10.08
C ASP A 55 -16.19 -10.65 10.01
N LEU A 56 -16.22 -9.36 10.43
CA LEU A 56 -17.43 -8.55 10.41
C LEU A 56 -17.81 -8.10 9.00
N ALA A 57 -16.83 -7.88 8.13
CA ALA A 57 -17.05 -7.53 6.74
C ALA A 57 -15.88 -8.00 5.88
N THR A 58 -16.13 -8.96 5.02
CA THR A 58 -15.19 -9.41 4.00
C THR A 58 -15.74 -9.02 2.62
N TYR A 59 -15.05 -8.15 1.92
CA TYR A 59 -15.43 -7.75 0.57
C TYR A 59 -14.20 -7.66 -0.31
N ARG A 60 -14.24 -8.36 -1.44
CA ARG A 60 -13.22 -8.29 -2.47
C ARG A 60 -13.76 -7.46 -3.63
N LEU A 61 -13.09 -6.37 -3.94
CA LEU A 61 -13.42 -5.54 -5.10
C LEU A 61 -13.25 -6.36 -6.40
N PRO A 62 -14.19 -6.24 -7.36
CA PRO A 62 -13.99 -6.80 -8.70
C PRO A 62 -12.72 -6.25 -9.34
N ASP A 63 -12.00 -7.10 -10.08
CA ASP A 63 -10.73 -6.74 -10.72
C ASP A 63 -10.89 -5.56 -11.71
N GLU A 64 -12.03 -5.45 -12.37
CA GLU A 64 -12.35 -4.33 -13.26
C GLU A 64 -12.38 -2.99 -12.51
N THR A 65 -12.95 -2.97 -11.29
CA THR A 65 -12.99 -1.77 -10.45
C THR A 65 -11.59 -1.38 -9.98
N VAL A 66 -10.77 -2.38 -9.59
CA VAL A 66 -9.37 -2.16 -9.21
C VAL A 66 -8.58 -1.60 -10.39
N ASN A 67 -8.71 -2.18 -11.56
CA ASN A 67 -8.05 -1.73 -12.78
C ASN A 67 -8.45 -0.30 -13.17
N PHE A 68 -9.74 0.03 -13.01
CA PHE A 68 -10.23 1.40 -13.25
C PHE A 68 -9.62 2.40 -12.25
N CYS A 69 -9.54 2.06 -10.97
CA CYS A 69 -8.87 2.89 -9.97
C CYS A 69 -7.38 3.07 -10.26
N LEU A 70 -6.69 2.02 -10.69
CA LEU A 70 -5.27 2.08 -11.08
C LEU A 70 -5.06 2.97 -12.31
N LEU A 71 -5.99 2.94 -13.28
CA LEU A 71 -5.96 3.82 -14.44
C LEU A 71 -6.12 5.29 -14.03
N ILE A 72 -7.04 5.61 -13.12
CA ILE A 72 -7.22 6.97 -12.58
C ILE A 72 -5.95 7.42 -11.85
N LEU A 73 -5.37 6.57 -11.01
CA LEU A 73 -4.13 6.88 -10.30
C LEU A 73 -2.98 7.13 -11.27
N GLY A 74 -2.80 6.26 -12.26
CA GLY A 74 -1.76 6.39 -13.27
C GLY A 74 -1.92 7.68 -14.09
N SER A 75 -3.15 8.00 -14.49
CA SER A 75 -3.46 9.25 -15.20
C SER A 75 -3.17 10.48 -14.34
N SER A 76 -3.54 10.46 -13.07
CA SER A 76 -3.27 11.55 -12.12
C SER A 76 -1.76 11.79 -11.94
N VAL A 77 -0.98 10.72 -11.85
CA VAL A 77 0.48 10.82 -11.80
C VAL A 77 1.04 11.34 -13.13
N GLY A 78 0.55 10.84 -14.27
CA GLY A 78 0.94 11.28 -15.59
C GLY A 78 0.69 12.79 -15.82
N CYS A 79 -0.46 13.30 -15.37
CA CYS A 79 -0.79 14.72 -15.47
C CYS A 79 0.21 15.64 -14.73
N ARG A 80 0.84 15.16 -13.66
CA ARG A 80 1.88 15.95 -12.95
C ARG A 80 3.14 16.19 -13.79
N PHE A 81 3.38 15.35 -14.80
CA PHE A 81 4.49 15.53 -15.73
C PHE A 81 4.14 16.47 -16.89
N ALA A 82 2.85 16.72 -17.18
CA ALA A 82 2.42 17.58 -18.29
C ALA A 82 2.87 19.02 -18.13
N GLU A 83 3.07 19.50 -16.89
CA GLU A 83 3.55 20.84 -16.60
C GLU A 83 5.10 20.95 -16.57
N LYS A 84 5.80 19.85 -16.75
CA LYS A 84 7.27 19.79 -16.67
C LYS A 84 7.91 19.80 -18.05
N THR A 85 8.95 20.63 -18.20
CA THR A 85 9.73 20.66 -19.43
C THR A 85 10.60 19.39 -19.53
N VAL A 86 10.77 18.88 -20.73
CA VAL A 86 11.64 17.71 -20.99
C VAL A 86 13.05 17.90 -20.40
N LYS A 87 13.57 19.15 -20.45
CA LYS A 87 14.86 19.51 -19.86
C LYS A 87 14.87 19.37 -18.33
N GLU A 88 13.79 19.76 -17.65
CA GLU A 88 13.67 19.57 -16.19
C GLU A 88 13.59 18.10 -15.82
N ILE A 89 12.85 17.31 -16.59
CA ILE A 89 12.76 15.85 -16.39
C ILE A 89 14.14 15.22 -16.59
N ALA A 90 14.84 15.54 -17.67
CA ALA A 90 16.15 14.99 -17.96
C ALA A 90 17.20 15.39 -16.89
N ASN A 91 17.16 16.63 -16.40
CA ASN A 91 18.09 17.12 -15.38
C ASN A 91 17.86 16.45 -14.01
N ASN A 92 16.61 16.16 -13.67
CA ASN A 92 16.25 15.50 -12.42
C ASN A 92 16.32 13.95 -12.50
N SER A 93 16.32 13.38 -13.71
CA SER A 93 16.32 11.93 -13.89
C SER A 93 17.57 11.26 -13.35
N LEU A 94 18.73 11.89 -13.47
CA LEU A 94 19.99 11.37 -12.91
C LEU A 94 19.92 11.22 -11.39
N HIS A 95 19.41 12.24 -10.70
CA HIS A 95 19.24 12.20 -9.25
C HIS A 95 18.22 11.10 -8.82
N SER A 96 17.14 10.96 -9.60
CA SER A 96 16.14 9.92 -9.35
C SER A 96 16.70 8.53 -9.58
N ILE A 97 17.48 8.31 -10.64
CA ILE A 97 18.12 7.01 -10.93
C ILE A 97 19.10 6.65 -9.79
N VAL A 98 19.94 7.59 -9.36
CA VAL A 98 20.88 7.36 -8.26
C VAL A 98 20.12 7.02 -6.96
N ALA A 99 19.10 7.79 -6.61
CA ALA A 99 18.30 7.54 -5.42
C ALA A 99 17.61 6.17 -5.46
N THR A 100 16.99 5.82 -6.60
CA THR A 100 16.34 4.52 -6.78
C THR A 100 17.34 3.37 -6.71
N THR A 101 18.52 3.53 -7.34
CA THR A 101 19.57 2.51 -7.29
C THR A 101 20.05 2.28 -5.85
N ILE A 102 20.23 3.33 -5.07
CA ILE A 102 20.59 3.21 -3.65
C ILE A 102 19.50 2.45 -2.88
N LEU A 103 18.21 2.78 -3.09
CA LEU A 103 17.11 2.09 -2.44
C LEU A 103 17.04 0.61 -2.80
N VAL A 104 17.27 0.26 -4.07
CA VAL A 104 17.32 -1.14 -4.52
C VAL A 104 18.47 -1.89 -3.86
N ILE A 105 19.67 -1.30 -3.84
CA ILE A 105 20.84 -1.91 -3.19
C ILE A 105 20.60 -2.11 -1.70
N LEU A 106 20.04 -1.12 -1.01
CA LEU A 106 19.68 -1.24 0.41
C LEU A 106 18.65 -2.35 0.64
N GLY A 107 17.63 -2.45 -0.23
CA GLY A 107 16.65 -3.51 -0.20
C GLY A 107 17.27 -4.90 -0.35
N LEU A 108 18.18 -5.06 -1.31
CA LEU A 108 18.91 -6.33 -1.53
C LEU A 108 19.81 -6.69 -0.34
N ILE A 109 20.52 -5.72 0.22
CA ILE A 109 21.34 -5.94 1.42
C ILE A 109 20.46 -6.37 2.60
N THR A 110 19.31 -5.68 2.80
CA THR A 110 18.38 -6.02 3.87
C THR A 110 17.77 -7.42 3.68
N ALA A 111 17.39 -7.76 2.44
CA ALA A 111 16.90 -9.10 2.10
C ALA A 111 17.97 -10.18 2.39
N TYR A 112 19.23 -9.94 2.02
CA TYR A 112 20.32 -10.85 2.30
C TYR A 112 20.57 -11.01 3.80
N VAL A 113 20.58 -9.91 4.57
CA VAL A 113 20.73 -9.98 6.04
C VAL A 113 19.56 -10.72 6.68
N ALA A 114 18.34 -10.54 6.16
CA ALA A 114 17.15 -11.22 6.66
C ALA A 114 17.23 -12.76 6.51
N THR A 115 17.98 -13.29 5.55
CA THR A 115 18.16 -14.75 5.41
C THR A 115 18.82 -15.40 6.63
N PHE A 116 19.55 -14.64 7.44
CA PHE A 116 20.16 -15.16 8.66
C PHE A 116 19.17 -15.28 9.85
N PHE A 117 18.01 -14.64 9.74
CA PHE A 117 17.00 -14.56 10.81
C PHE A 117 15.71 -15.28 10.48
N VAL A 118 15.43 -15.49 9.20
CA VAL A 118 14.14 -16.05 8.73
C VAL A 118 14.41 -17.16 7.72
N ASP A 119 13.86 -18.33 8.00
CA ASP A 119 13.93 -19.52 7.12
C ASP A 119 12.90 -19.38 6.00
N THR A 120 13.15 -18.47 5.05
CA THR A 120 12.26 -18.19 3.92
C THR A 120 13.08 -18.08 2.64
N ASN A 121 12.46 -18.37 1.49
CA ASN A 121 13.11 -18.27 0.20
C ASN A 121 13.68 -16.86 -0.03
N ILE A 122 14.93 -16.77 -0.45
CA ILE A 122 15.61 -15.49 -0.71
C ILE A 122 14.83 -14.61 -1.71
N LEU A 123 14.16 -15.20 -2.70
CA LEU A 123 13.34 -14.46 -3.66
C LEU A 123 12.15 -13.81 -2.97
N THR A 124 11.50 -14.49 -2.03
CA THR A 124 10.42 -13.92 -1.20
C THR A 124 10.93 -12.73 -0.40
N LEU A 125 12.12 -12.84 0.20
CA LEU A 125 12.74 -11.73 0.94
C LEU A 125 13.10 -10.56 0.02
N ILE A 126 13.67 -10.81 -1.16
CA ILE A 126 13.97 -9.76 -2.14
C ILE A 126 12.70 -9.03 -2.55
N LEU A 127 11.61 -9.75 -2.85
CA LEU A 127 10.32 -9.13 -3.15
C LEU A 127 9.79 -8.31 -1.97
N SER A 128 9.88 -8.85 -0.74
CA SER A 128 9.40 -8.19 0.48
C SER A 128 10.10 -6.86 0.74
N PHE A 129 11.40 -6.78 0.48
CA PHE A 129 12.20 -5.55 0.68
C PHE A 129 12.34 -4.70 -0.60
N SER A 130 11.81 -5.15 -1.73
CA SER A 130 11.84 -4.40 -2.98
C SER A 130 11.06 -3.08 -2.86
N PRO A 131 11.60 -1.96 -3.39
CA PRO A 131 10.81 -0.74 -3.54
C PRO A 131 9.76 -0.94 -4.64
N GLY A 132 8.47 -0.96 -4.26
CA GLY A 132 7.36 -1.18 -5.20
C GLY A 132 6.00 -1.06 -4.52
N GLY A 133 4.94 -1.19 -5.31
CA GLY A 133 3.57 -1.28 -4.80
C GLY A 133 3.23 -2.69 -4.32
N ILE A 134 2.37 -2.79 -3.33
CA ILE A 134 1.95 -4.07 -2.74
C ILE A 134 1.32 -4.98 -3.80
N TYR A 135 0.46 -4.40 -4.65
CA TYR A 135 -0.28 -5.14 -5.66
C TYR A 135 0.64 -5.79 -6.70
N GLU A 136 1.57 -5.01 -7.26
CA GLU A 136 2.49 -5.46 -8.30
C GLU A 136 3.41 -6.57 -7.77
N VAL A 137 3.92 -6.39 -6.56
CA VAL A 137 4.85 -7.35 -5.96
C VAL A 137 4.12 -8.63 -5.51
N ALA A 138 2.87 -8.52 -5.03
CA ALA A 138 2.06 -9.68 -4.71
C ALA A 138 1.72 -10.53 -5.95
N VAL A 139 1.39 -9.88 -7.09
CA VAL A 139 1.17 -10.59 -8.36
C VAL A 139 2.43 -11.32 -8.83
N ILE A 140 3.60 -10.68 -8.69
CA ILE A 140 4.88 -11.32 -9.01
C ILE A 140 5.12 -12.53 -8.08
N ALA A 141 4.85 -12.39 -6.78
CA ALA A 141 5.00 -13.49 -5.82
C ALA A 141 4.14 -14.71 -6.22
N ILE A 142 2.88 -14.48 -6.59
CA ILE A 142 1.98 -15.53 -7.07
C ILE A 142 2.52 -16.17 -8.37
N ALA A 143 2.98 -15.35 -9.32
CA ALA A 143 3.47 -15.83 -10.62
C ALA A 143 4.72 -16.73 -10.50
N PHE A 144 5.53 -16.53 -9.48
CA PHE A 144 6.75 -17.31 -9.19
C PHE A 144 6.58 -18.36 -8.10
N ASP A 145 5.33 -18.65 -7.70
CA ASP A 145 5.00 -19.62 -6.64
C ASP A 145 5.75 -19.36 -5.32
N LEU A 146 5.85 -18.06 -4.97
CA LEU A 146 6.42 -17.57 -3.73
C LEU A 146 5.29 -17.29 -2.73
N ASP A 147 5.64 -16.96 -1.49
CA ASP A 147 4.67 -16.63 -0.44
C ASP A 147 4.15 -15.18 -0.57
N PRO A 148 2.97 -14.94 -1.19
CA PRO A 148 2.43 -13.61 -1.40
C PRO A 148 1.97 -12.95 -0.09
N ASP A 149 1.55 -13.75 0.90
CA ASP A 149 1.06 -13.24 2.17
C ASP A 149 2.21 -12.65 2.99
N PHE A 150 3.35 -13.34 3.02
CA PHE A 150 4.57 -12.85 3.65
C PHE A 150 5.06 -11.56 3.00
N VAL A 151 5.06 -11.50 1.67
CA VAL A 151 5.47 -10.31 0.91
C VAL A 151 4.53 -9.14 1.19
N ALA A 152 3.21 -9.36 1.11
CA ALA A 152 2.21 -8.31 1.37
C ALA A 152 2.28 -7.79 2.81
N PHE A 153 2.46 -8.67 3.79
CA PHE A 153 2.60 -8.30 5.20
C PHE A 153 3.79 -7.36 5.44
N HIS A 154 4.95 -7.66 4.85
CA HIS A 154 6.13 -6.80 4.97
C HIS A 154 5.92 -5.43 4.32
N HIS A 155 5.27 -5.38 3.17
CA HIS A 155 4.92 -4.13 2.51
C HIS A 155 3.97 -3.27 3.35
N ILE A 156 2.96 -3.89 3.99
CA ILE A 156 2.01 -3.19 4.87
C ILE A 156 2.74 -2.60 6.08
N ILE A 157 3.58 -3.40 6.76
CA ILE A 157 4.38 -2.92 7.90
C ILE A 157 5.28 -1.76 7.50
N ARG A 158 5.97 -1.88 6.36
CA ARG A 158 6.81 -0.79 5.84
C ARG A 158 6.01 0.48 5.57
N LEU A 159 4.84 0.34 4.95
CA LEU A 159 3.96 1.48 4.66
C LEU A 159 3.50 2.17 5.94
N LEU A 160 3.07 1.40 6.93
CA LEU A 160 2.70 1.93 8.25
C LEU A 160 3.89 2.63 8.92
N PHE A 161 5.07 2.01 8.90
CA PHE A 161 6.27 2.60 9.48
C PHE A 161 6.64 3.94 8.82
N ILE A 162 6.61 4.01 7.50
CA ILE A 162 6.87 5.26 6.76
C ILE A 162 5.81 6.31 7.08
N LEU A 163 4.54 5.90 7.11
CA LEU A 163 3.41 6.78 7.37
C LEU A 163 3.51 7.50 8.72
N PHE A 164 4.00 6.80 9.75
CA PHE A 164 4.20 7.40 11.07
C PHE A 164 5.53 8.10 11.22
N THR A 165 6.60 7.55 10.65
CA THR A 165 7.98 8.06 10.85
C THR A 165 8.22 9.37 10.11
N VAL A 166 7.78 9.47 8.85
CA VAL A 166 8.06 10.64 8.01
C VAL A 166 7.52 11.94 8.59
N PRO A 167 6.26 12.05 9.05
CA PRO A 167 5.75 13.28 9.64
C PRO A 167 6.42 13.65 10.96
N ILE A 168 6.80 12.66 11.77
CA ILE A 168 7.53 12.88 13.02
C ILE A 168 8.90 13.48 12.70
N PHE A 169 9.59 12.90 11.72
CA PHE A 169 10.90 13.34 11.28
C PHE A 169 10.86 14.76 10.69
N LEU A 170 9.86 15.07 9.87
CA LEU A 170 9.67 16.41 9.31
C LEU A 170 9.43 17.45 10.40
N ARG A 171 8.59 17.16 11.39
CA ARG A 171 8.37 18.05 12.55
C ARG A 171 9.64 18.27 13.36
N PHE A 172 10.47 17.26 13.49
CA PHE A 172 11.77 17.40 14.16
C PHE A 172 12.71 18.31 13.38
N LEU A 173 12.82 18.14 12.06
CA LEU A 173 13.63 19.01 11.20
C LEU A 173 13.19 20.49 11.22
N GLU A 174 11.89 20.73 11.25
CA GLU A 174 11.34 22.10 11.36
C GLU A 174 11.68 22.76 12.69
N ARG A 175 11.76 21.98 13.78
CA ARG A 175 12.19 22.49 15.09
C ARG A 175 13.67 22.82 15.16
N VAL A 176 14.51 22.08 14.45
CA VAL A 176 15.98 22.32 14.41
C VAL A 176 16.32 23.53 13.54
N LYS A 177 15.47 23.90 12.57
CA LYS A 177 15.65 25.07 11.72
C LYS A 177 15.19 26.40 12.34
N ARG A 178 14.47 26.33 13.46
CA ARG A 178 14.08 27.51 14.26
C ARG A 178 15.08 27.78 15.39
#